data_23212cedf4778dccd1caaf3e47df0407
#
_entry.id   23212cedf4778dccd1caaf3e47df0407
#
_cell.length_a   1.000
_cell.length_b   1.000
_cell.length_c   1.000
_cell.angle_alpha   90.00
_cell.angle_beta   90.00
_cell.angle_gamma   90.00
#
_symmetry.space_group_name_H-M   'P 1'
#
loop_
_entity.id
_entity.type
_entity.pdbx_description
1 polymer ?
#
loop_
_entity_poly.entity_id
_entity_poly.type
_entity_poly.pdbx_seq_one_letter_code
_entity_poly.pdbx_strand_id
1 'polypeptide(L)'
;MKKKKNNKNLEIRKRRVVVVLKELKKLFPRAGMMLRYKNNWELLVAVELSAQCTDKKVNQVTEKLFKKYRTLDDYARAKQKNFEKDIYSTGFYRNKAKNILAAAKMIKKEYGGKLPRTMGEMLEVPGVARKTANVVLGNAYGVVEGIAVDTHVRRLSRLFGLTKEHDPNKIEQDLMEILPKKEWFRFTYRMIEYGRKYCKAAPRHDHGRCPVTKALTKRKLI
;
A
#
# COMPACT_ATOMS: atom_id res chain seq x y z
N MET A 1 20.49 -11.83 -29.47
CA MET A 1 21.15 -11.65 -28.17
C MET A 1 20.24 -11.00 -27.06
N LYS A 2 19.48 -9.92 -27.32
CA LYS A 2 18.62 -9.25 -26.32
C LYS A 2 17.55 -10.18 -25.70
N LYS A 3 16.84 -11.02 -26.47
CA LYS A 3 15.82 -11.97 -25.96
C LYS A 3 16.39 -13.00 -24.97
N LYS A 4 17.57 -13.59 -25.24
CA LYS A 4 18.23 -14.56 -24.33
C LYS A 4 18.65 -13.90 -23.01
N LYS A 5 19.12 -12.64 -23.05
CA LYS A 5 19.52 -11.88 -21.83
C LYS A 5 18.32 -11.51 -20.96
N ASN A 6 17.17 -11.14 -21.57
CA ASN A 6 15.92 -10.88 -20.85
C ASN A 6 15.37 -12.14 -20.17
N ASN A 7 15.38 -13.29 -20.85
CA ASN A 7 14.89 -14.54 -20.28
C ASN A 7 15.74 -14.99 -19.08
N LYS A 8 17.07 -14.87 -19.16
CA LYS A 8 17.97 -15.19 -18.03
C LYS A 8 17.73 -14.27 -16.82
N ASN A 9 17.44 -12.99 -17.07
CA ASN A 9 17.14 -12.04 -15.98
C ASN A 9 15.80 -12.37 -15.31
N LEU A 10 14.78 -12.71 -16.07
CA LEU A 10 13.48 -13.11 -15.55
C LEU A 10 13.58 -14.37 -14.67
N GLU A 11 14.31 -15.39 -15.11
CA GLU A 11 14.51 -16.62 -14.35
C GLU A 11 15.25 -16.37 -13.01
N ILE A 12 16.25 -15.48 -12.99
CA ILE A 12 16.93 -15.09 -11.76
C ILE A 12 15.95 -14.37 -10.82
N ARG A 13 15.13 -13.47 -11.32
CA ARG A 13 14.11 -12.76 -10.52
C ARG A 13 13.08 -13.72 -9.94
N LYS A 14 12.62 -14.71 -10.71
CA LYS A 14 11.73 -15.78 -10.23
C LYS A 14 12.37 -16.62 -9.12
N ARG A 15 13.63 -16.98 -9.26
CA ARG A 15 14.35 -17.71 -8.19
C ARG A 15 14.49 -16.87 -6.91
N ARG A 16 14.79 -15.58 -7.04
CA ARG A 16 14.86 -14.64 -5.89
C ARG A 16 13.54 -14.51 -5.18
N VAL A 17 12.43 -14.31 -5.91
CA VAL A 17 11.12 -14.10 -5.30
C VAL A 17 10.64 -15.32 -4.51
N VAL A 18 10.98 -16.53 -4.92
CA VAL A 18 10.68 -17.76 -4.15
C VAL A 18 11.34 -17.72 -2.78
N VAL A 19 12.62 -17.34 -2.71
CA VAL A 19 13.34 -17.20 -1.44
C VAL A 19 12.76 -16.09 -0.59
N VAL A 20 12.52 -14.91 -1.19
CA VAL A 20 11.92 -13.75 -0.51
C VAL A 20 10.56 -14.11 0.09
N LEU A 21 9.67 -14.72 -0.69
CA LEU A 21 8.35 -15.15 -0.21
C LEU A 21 8.44 -16.14 0.94
N LYS A 22 9.34 -17.14 0.84
CA LYS A 22 9.53 -18.14 1.90
C LYS A 22 9.90 -17.48 3.22
N GLU A 23 10.89 -16.59 3.20
CA GLU A 23 11.33 -15.89 4.41
C GLU A 23 10.27 -14.93 4.95
N LEU A 24 9.61 -14.16 4.08
CA LEU A 24 8.54 -13.24 4.49
C LEU A 24 7.34 -13.97 5.10
N LYS A 25 6.94 -15.11 4.55
CA LYS A 25 5.85 -15.94 5.11
C LYS A 25 6.19 -16.49 6.48
N LYS A 26 7.43 -16.95 6.66
CA LYS A 26 7.94 -17.46 7.94
C LYS A 26 7.93 -16.35 9.00
N LEU A 27 8.41 -15.15 8.65
CA LEU A 27 8.56 -14.04 9.59
C LEU A 27 7.22 -13.34 9.89
N PHE A 28 6.32 -13.25 8.90
CA PHE A 28 5.07 -12.49 8.96
C PHE A 28 3.89 -13.27 8.37
N PRO A 29 3.48 -14.39 9.00
CA PRO A 29 2.39 -15.22 8.48
C PRO A 29 1.04 -14.49 8.47
N ARG A 30 0.84 -13.53 9.39
CA ARG A 30 -0.41 -12.78 9.59
C ARG A 30 -0.32 -11.31 9.18
N ALA A 31 0.68 -10.93 8.34
CA ALA A 31 0.80 -9.55 7.87
C ALA A 31 -0.49 -9.03 7.23
N GLY A 32 -0.89 -7.83 7.60
CA GLY A 32 -2.13 -7.23 7.13
C GLY A 32 -2.23 -5.74 7.45
N MET A 33 -3.40 -5.17 7.23
CA MET A 33 -3.71 -3.76 7.47
C MET A 33 -3.58 -3.41 8.95
N MET A 34 -2.86 -2.33 9.24
CA MET A 34 -2.66 -1.81 10.59
C MET A 34 -3.62 -0.65 10.92
N LEU A 35 -4.28 -0.07 9.92
CA LEU A 35 -5.27 0.98 10.10
C LEU A 35 -6.57 0.38 10.65
N ARG A 36 -7.23 1.13 11.55
CA ARG A 36 -8.49 0.73 12.18
C ARG A 36 -9.65 1.39 11.45
N TYR A 37 -10.64 0.60 11.06
CA TYR A 37 -11.86 1.05 10.38
C TYR A 37 -12.99 0.06 10.64
N LYS A 38 -14.25 0.50 10.50
CA LYS A 38 -15.46 -0.33 10.70
C LYS A 38 -16.19 -0.62 9.39
N ASN A 39 -16.01 0.21 8.38
CA ASN A 39 -16.67 0.07 7.08
C ASN A 39 -15.74 0.54 5.94
N ASN A 40 -16.16 0.32 4.71
CA ASN A 40 -15.33 0.61 3.53
C ASN A 40 -15.06 2.11 3.34
N TRP A 41 -15.98 2.99 3.74
CA TRP A 41 -15.75 4.43 3.68
C TRP A 41 -14.67 4.85 4.68
N GLU A 42 -14.75 4.40 5.92
CA GLU A 42 -13.71 4.62 6.93
C GLU A 42 -12.34 4.09 6.49
N LEU A 43 -12.33 2.91 5.80
CA LEU A 43 -11.10 2.37 5.22
C LEU A 43 -10.49 3.34 4.21
N LEU A 44 -11.27 3.87 3.24
CA LEU A 44 -10.77 4.83 2.26
C LEU A 44 -10.20 6.07 2.96
N VAL A 45 -10.95 6.66 3.90
CA VAL A 45 -10.52 7.83 4.66
C VAL A 45 -9.21 7.55 5.40
N ALA A 46 -9.11 6.42 6.11
CA ALA A 46 -7.89 6.05 6.84
C ALA A 46 -6.69 5.86 5.90
N VAL A 47 -6.88 5.26 4.72
CA VAL A 47 -5.82 5.06 3.72
C VAL A 47 -5.38 6.40 3.13
N GLU A 48 -6.28 7.32 2.81
CA GLU A 48 -5.91 8.67 2.34
C GLU A 48 -5.16 9.46 3.42
N LEU A 49 -5.61 9.38 4.67
CA LEU A 49 -4.91 10.04 5.78
C LEU A 49 -3.51 9.45 6.03
N SER A 50 -3.26 8.18 5.67
CA SER A 50 -1.96 7.53 5.85
C SER A 50 -0.87 7.99 4.89
N ALA A 51 -1.20 8.76 3.84
CA ALA A 51 -0.20 9.34 2.95
C ALA A 51 0.77 10.24 3.75
N GLN A 52 2.05 9.85 3.77
CA GLN A 52 3.12 10.52 4.54
C GLN A 52 2.78 10.71 6.04
N CYS A 53 2.03 9.77 6.62
CA CYS A 53 1.68 9.76 8.03
C CYS A 53 1.80 8.34 8.59
N THR A 54 2.19 8.18 9.86
CA THR A 54 2.31 6.87 10.49
C THR A 54 0.94 6.28 10.82
N ASP A 55 0.79 4.95 10.71
CA ASP A 55 -0.47 4.26 11.04
C ASP A 55 -0.93 4.56 12.47
N LYS A 56 0.02 4.67 13.42
CA LYS A 56 -0.27 5.05 14.82
C LYS A 56 -0.94 6.43 14.89
N LYS A 57 -0.41 7.42 14.18
CA LYS A 57 -0.97 8.78 14.19
C LYS A 57 -2.32 8.79 13.47
N VAL A 58 -2.46 8.10 12.34
CA VAL A 58 -3.74 7.99 11.64
C VAL A 58 -4.80 7.38 12.56
N ASN A 59 -4.49 6.26 13.23
CA ASN A 59 -5.44 5.60 14.14
C ASN A 59 -5.86 6.52 15.31
N GLN A 60 -4.95 7.35 15.84
CA GLN A 60 -5.28 8.34 16.88
C GLN A 60 -6.26 9.42 16.38
N VAL A 61 -6.06 9.86 15.12
CA VAL A 61 -6.94 10.88 14.51
C VAL A 61 -8.28 10.27 14.13
N THR A 62 -8.30 9.11 13.49
CA THR A 62 -9.52 8.47 13.01
C THR A 62 -10.42 8.00 14.15
N GLU A 63 -9.87 7.66 15.31
CA GLU A 63 -10.68 7.32 16.50
C GLU A 63 -11.63 8.45 16.90
N LYS A 64 -11.19 9.71 16.82
CA LYS A 64 -12.02 10.89 17.10
C LYS A 64 -12.86 11.27 15.89
N LEU A 65 -12.25 11.20 14.68
CA LEU A 65 -12.87 11.60 13.44
C LEU A 65 -14.13 10.76 13.15
N PHE A 66 -14.06 9.43 13.29
CA PHE A 66 -15.18 8.52 13.02
C PHE A 66 -16.30 8.58 14.07
N LYS A 67 -16.02 9.12 15.27
CA LYS A 67 -17.07 9.45 16.25
C LYS A 67 -17.83 10.72 15.87
N LYS A 68 -17.14 11.68 15.24
CA LYS A 68 -17.70 12.98 14.83
C LYS A 68 -18.42 12.89 13.50
N TYR A 69 -17.82 12.23 12.50
CA TYR A 69 -18.37 12.02 11.15
C TYR A 69 -18.73 10.54 11.01
N ARG A 70 -19.98 10.18 11.35
CA ARG A 70 -20.43 8.79 11.45
C ARG A 70 -20.91 8.21 10.13
N THR A 71 -21.39 9.06 9.24
CA THR A 71 -22.00 8.70 7.96
C THR A 71 -21.27 9.38 6.80
N LEU A 72 -21.39 8.83 5.60
CA LEU A 72 -20.90 9.47 4.38
C LEU A 72 -21.49 10.88 4.21
N ASP A 73 -22.74 11.08 4.64
CA ASP A 73 -23.43 12.37 4.59
C ASP A 73 -22.77 13.43 5.47
N ASP A 74 -22.25 13.04 6.63
CA ASP A 74 -21.55 13.96 7.51
C ASP A 74 -20.31 14.53 6.82
N TYR A 75 -19.57 13.69 6.06
CA TYR A 75 -18.44 14.14 5.26
C TYR A 75 -18.89 15.01 4.08
N ALA A 76 -19.92 14.59 3.35
CA ALA A 76 -20.42 15.35 2.17
C ALA A 76 -20.88 16.76 2.53
N ARG A 77 -21.41 16.97 3.75
CA ARG A 77 -21.90 18.26 4.27
C ARG A 77 -20.87 19.02 5.10
N ALA A 78 -19.71 18.41 5.41
CA ALA A 78 -18.72 19.02 6.28
C ALA A 78 -18.13 20.30 5.67
N LYS A 79 -17.97 21.32 6.51
CA LYS A 79 -17.25 22.55 6.11
C LYS A 79 -15.74 22.24 6.09
N GLN A 80 -15.09 22.49 4.95
CA GLN A 80 -13.67 22.13 4.73
C GLN A 80 -12.77 22.65 5.85
N LYS A 81 -12.88 23.91 6.28
CA LYS A 81 -12.07 24.50 7.36
C LYS A 81 -12.19 23.73 8.69
N ASN A 82 -13.37 23.18 9.00
CA ASN A 82 -13.56 22.40 10.22
C ASN A 82 -12.92 21.03 10.08
N PHE A 83 -13.11 20.36 8.94
CA PHE A 83 -12.51 19.07 8.65
C PHE A 83 -10.97 19.13 8.64
N GLU A 84 -10.40 20.20 8.05
CA GLU A 84 -8.95 20.46 8.07
C GLU A 84 -8.38 20.51 9.50
N LYS A 85 -9.08 21.17 10.46
CA LYS A 85 -8.70 21.22 11.88
C LYS A 85 -8.68 19.82 12.49
N ASP A 86 -9.71 19.01 12.19
CA ASP A 86 -9.86 17.67 12.76
C ASP A 86 -8.74 16.70 12.29
N ILE A 87 -8.22 16.88 11.06
CA ILE A 87 -7.17 16.03 10.51
C ILE A 87 -5.78 16.69 10.45
N TYR A 88 -5.62 17.90 10.99
CA TYR A 88 -4.40 18.71 10.92
C TYR A 88 -3.12 17.93 11.20
N SER A 89 -3.13 17.11 12.25
CA SER A 89 -1.95 16.37 12.70
C SER A 89 -1.53 15.21 11.79
N THR A 90 -2.24 14.95 10.69
CA THR A 90 -1.85 13.93 9.69
C THR A 90 -0.91 14.45 8.60
N GLY A 91 -0.62 15.76 8.59
CA GLY A 91 0.15 16.43 7.53
C GLY A 91 -0.60 16.52 6.20
N PHE A 92 -0.20 17.43 5.34
CA PHE A 92 -0.87 17.68 4.04
C PHE A 92 -2.40 17.81 4.13
N TYR A 93 -2.88 18.24 5.29
CA TYR A 93 -4.28 18.19 5.72
C TYR A 93 -5.23 18.94 4.79
N ARG A 94 -4.79 20.05 4.15
CA ARG A 94 -5.62 20.81 3.22
C ARG A 94 -5.99 20.00 1.98
N ASN A 95 -5.00 19.35 1.35
CA ASN A 95 -5.24 18.49 0.19
C ASN A 95 -6.02 17.23 0.58
N LYS A 96 -5.69 16.62 1.72
CA LYS A 96 -6.43 15.46 2.24
C LYS A 96 -7.89 15.82 2.51
N ALA A 97 -8.16 16.94 3.17
CA ALA A 97 -9.52 17.41 3.43
C ALA A 97 -10.28 17.64 2.13
N LYS A 98 -9.70 18.40 1.18
CA LYS A 98 -10.29 18.64 -0.14
C LYS A 98 -10.68 17.33 -0.82
N ASN A 99 -9.76 16.37 -0.89
CA ASN A 99 -9.97 15.10 -1.58
C ASN A 99 -11.03 14.24 -0.88
N ILE A 100 -10.93 14.03 0.44
CA ILE A 100 -11.88 13.22 1.20
C ILE A 100 -13.32 13.78 1.10
N LEU A 101 -13.48 15.10 1.23
CA LEU A 101 -14.81 15.72 1.12
C LEU A 101 -15.37 15.68 -0.32
N ALA A 102 -14.50 15.82 -1.32
CA ALA A 102 -14.90 15.66 -2.72
C ALA A 102 -15.25 14.20 -3.03
N ALA A 103 -14.46 13.23 -2.54
CA ALA A 103 -14.74 11.80 -2.65
C ALA A 103 -16.09 11.44 -2.01
N ALA A 104 -16.41 11.98 -0.82
CA ALA A 104 -17.70 11.75 -0.18
C ALA A 104 -18.88 12.23 -1.04
N LYS A 105 -18.78 13.42 -1.62
CA LYS A 105 -19.82 13.98 -2.50
C LYS A 105 -19.98 13.12 -3.76
N MET A 106 -18.90 12.74 -4.41
CA MET A 106 -18.92 11.91 -5.62
C MET A 106 -19.52 10.53 -5.33
N ILE A 107 -19.05 9.84 -4.28
CA ILE A 107 -19.53 8.51 -3.93
C ILE A 107 -21.02 8.54 -3.59
N LYS A 108 -21.47 9.57 -2.88
CA LYS A 108 -22.90 9.75 -2.61
C LYS A 108 -23.71 9.93 -3.89
N LYS A 109 -23.25 10.82 -4.79
CA LYS A 109 -23.98 11.21 -5.99
C LYS A 109 -23.98 10.12 -7.07
N GLU A 110 -22.82 9.50 -7.31
CA GLU A 110 -22.59 8.68 -8.50
C GLU A 110 -22.62 7.17 -8.18
N TYR A 111 -22.35 6.78 -6.93
CA TYR A 111 -22.25 5.37 -6.52
C TYR A 111 -23.25 4.97 -5.43
N GLY A 112 -24.28 5.79 -5.20
CA GLY A 112 -25.33 5.46 -4.21
C GLY A 112 -24.81 5.25 -2.78
N GLY A 113 -23.71 5.93 -2.43
CA GLY A 113 -23.09 5.84 -1.09
C GLY A 113 -22.19 4.62 -0.87
N LYS A 114 -21.92 3.81 -1.88
CA LYS A 114 -21.04 2.63 -1.80
C LYS A 114 -19.74 2.90 -2.56
N LEU A 115 -18.62 2.45 -2.04
CA LEU A 115 -17.35 2.55 -2.76
C LEU A 115 -17.40 1.76 -4.07
N PRO A 116 -16.78 2.29 -5.15
CA PRO A 116 -16.58 1.55 -6.39
C PRO A 116 -15.88 0.21 -6.17
N ARG A 117 -16.14 -0.77 -7.05
CA ARG A 117 -15.60 -2.12 -6.93
C ARG A 117 -14.56 -2.47 -7.99
N THR A 118 -14.36 -1.60 -8.96
CA THR A 118 -13.38 -1.80 -10.04
C THR A 118 -12.21 -0.83 -9.91
N MET A 119 -11.07 -1.19 -10.46
CA MET A 119 -9.90 -0.32 -10.50
C MET A 119 -10.18 0.99 -11.26
N GLY A 120 -10.85 0.89 -12.40
CA GLY A 120 -11.18 2.07 -13.23
C GLY A 120 -11.99 3.08 -12.45
N GLU A 121 -13.12 2.67 -11.89
CA GLU A 121 -13.99 3.55 -11.09
C GLU A 121 -13.29 4.10 -9.83
N MET A 122 -12.47 3.28 -9.17
CA MET A 122 -11.72 3.74 -7.99
C MET A 122 -10.71 4.83 -8.32
N LEU A 123 -10.13 4.83 -9.52
CA LEU A 123 -9.18 5.85 -9.96
C LEU A 123 -9.86 7.20 -10.26
N GLU A 124 -11.17 7.22 -10.50
CA GLU A 124 -11.96 8.45 -10.67
C GLU A 124 -12.23 9.15 -9.32
N VAL A 125 -12.14 8.41 -8.21
CA VAL A 125 -12.41 8.98 -6.87
C VAL A 125 -11.31 9.98 -6.48
N PRO A 126 -11.66 11.22 -6.10
CA PRO A 126 -10.70 12.23 -5.70
C PRO A 126 -9.73 11.73 -4.60
N GLY A 127 -8.44 11.92 -4.81
CA GLY A 127 -7.39 11.48 -3.87
C GLY A 127 -6.94 10.02 -4.04
N VAL A 128 -7.60 9.24 -4.88
CA VAL A 128 -7.30 7.83 -5.07
C VAL A 128 -6.35 7.64 -6.26
N ALA A 129 -5.10 7.35 -5.96
CA ALA A 129 -4.13 6.86 -6.94
C ALA A 129 -4.10 5.31 -6.93
N ARG A 130 -3.43 4.70 -7.94
CA ARG A 130 -3.37 3.24 -8.13
C ARG A 130 -2.99 2.46 -6.86
N LYS A 131 -2.00 2.97 -6.09
CA LYS A 131 -1.63 2.33 -4.80
C LYS A 131 -2.80 2.32 -3.81
N THR A 132 -3.51 3.45 -3.69
CA THR A 132 -4.69 3.58 -2.81
C THR A 132 -5.80 2.65 -3.27
N ALA A 133 -6.10 2.61 -4.57
CA ALA A 133 -7.10 1.71 -5.15
C ALA A 133 -6.79 0.23 -4.86
N ASN A 134 -5.56 -0.23 -5.10
CA ASN A 134 -5.14 -1.60 -4.77
C ASN A 134 -5.35 -1.94 -3.28
N VAL A 135 -5.01 -1.01 -2.39
CA VAL A 135 -5.18 -1.21 -0.94
C VAL A 135 -6.66 -1.28 -0.57
N VAL A 136 -7.47 -0.34 -1.06
CA VAL A 136 -8.90 -0.26 -0.72
C VAL A 136 -9.67 -1.43 -1.31
N LEU A 137 -9.51 -1.73 -2.59
CA LEU A 137 -10.20 -2.84 -3.27
C LEU A 137 -9.88 -4.18 -2.61
N GLY A 138 -8.60 -4.42 -2.28
CA GLY A 138 -8.16 -5.66 -1.64
C GLY A 138 -8.73 -5.84 -0.23
N ASN A 139 -8.81 -4.78 0.57
CA ASN A 139 -9.32 -4.87 1.94
C ASN A 139 -10.85 -4.80 2.02
N ALA A 140 -11.51 -4.01 1.15
CA ALA A 140 -12.95 -3.83 1.17
C ALA A 140 -13.71 -5.00 0.53
N TYR A 141 -13.15 -5.56 -0.54
CA TYR A 141 -13.88 -6.48 -1.41
C TYR A 141 -13.11 -7.76 -1.74
N GLY A 142 -11.87 -7.91 -1.31
CA GLY A 142 -10.99 -9.01 -1.72
C GLY A 142 -10.60 -8.96 -3.22
N VAL A 143 -10.84 -7.82 -3.88
CA VAL A 143 -10.49 -7.63 -5.29
C VAL A 143 -9.02 -7.27 -5.40
N VAL A 144 -8.24 -8.14 -6.04
CA VAL A 144 -6.78 -8.00 -6.18
C VAL A 144 -6.42 -7.94 -7.66
N GLU A 145 -6.23 -6.73 -8.17
CA GLU A 145 -5.85 -6.46 -9.56
C GLU A 145 -4.39 -6.07 -9.73
N GLY A 146 -3.69 -5.81 -8.62
CA GLY A 146 -2.29 -5.42 -8.63
C GLY A 146 -1.63 -5.53 -7.26
N ILE A 147 -0.40 -5.03 -7.19
CA ILE A 147 0.42 -5.00 -5.98
C ILE A 147 0.60 -3.55 -5.55
N ALA A 148 0.17 -3.21 -4.35
CA ALA A 148 0.36 -1.85 -3.83
C ALA A 148 1.85 -1.58 -3.56
N VAL A 149 2.47 -0.73 -4.37
CA VAL A 149 3.89 -0.38 -4.25
C VAL A 149 4.05 0.88 -3.41
N ASP A 150 4.41 0.69 -2.14
CA ASP A 150 4.77 1.77 -1.23
C ASP A 150 6.30 1.98 -1.18
N THR A 151 6.77 2.84 -0.28
CA THR A 151 8.20 3.11 -0.10
C THR A 151 8.99 1.89 0.36
N HIS A 152 8.38 0.98 1.15
CA HIS A 152 9.01 -0.28 1.57
C HIS A 152 9.10 -1.26 0.41
N VAL A 153 8.00 -1.49 -0.30
CA VAL A 153 7.98 -2.39 -1.48
C VAL A 153 8.99 -1.89 -2.51
N ARG A 154 8.98 -0.58 -2.86
CA ARG A 154 9.92 0.01 -3.81
C ARG A 154 11.38 -0.23 -3.41
N ARG A 155 11.74 0.10 -2.17
CA ARG A 155 13.12 -0.03 -1.68
C ARG A 155 13.58 -1.48 -1.61
N LEU A 156 12.78 -2.33 -0.98
CA LEU A 156 13.15 -3.72 -0.71
C LEU A 156 13.13 -4.58 -1.99
N SER A 157 12.20 -4.36 -2.91
CA SER A 157 12.17 -5.09 -4.19
C SER A 157 13.43 -4.82 -5.01
N ARG A 158 13.95 -3.60 -4.97
CA ARG A 158 15.23 -3.26 -5.60
C ARG A 158 16.42 -3.88 -4.85
N LEU A 159 16.43 -3.79 -3.53
CA LEU A 159 17.47 -4.39 -2.69
C LEU A 159 17.59 -5.90 -2.91
N PHE A 160 16.47 -6.60 -3.06
CA PHE A 160 16.41 -8.04 -3.30
C PHE A 160 16.59 -8.41 -4.78
N GLY A 161 16.81 -7.42 -5.66
CA GLY A 161 16.97 -7.64 -7.09
C GLY A 161 15.76 -8.23 -7.78
N LEU A 162 14.54 -7.94 -7.28
CA LEU A 162 13.27 -8.33 -7.89
C LEU A 162 12.89 -7.39 -9.05
N THR A 163 13.39 -6.16 -9.02
CA THR A 163 13.23 -5.14 -10.06
C THR A 163 14.44 -4.23 -10.11
N LYS A 164 14.65 -3.56 -11.22
CA LYS A 164 15.60 -2.45 -11.39
C LYS A 164 14.89 -1.11 -11.49
N GLU A 165 13.58 -1.12 -11.63
CA GLU A 165 12.76 0.06 -11.84
C GLU A 165 12.70 0.97 -10.60
N HIS A 166 12.40 2.24 -10.84
CA HIS A 166 12.20 3.27 -9.82
C HIS A 166 10.76 3.74 -9.76
N ASP A 167 10.07 3.69 -10.88
CA ASP A 167 8.67 4.05 -11.00
C ASP A 167 7.76 2.99 -10.34
N PRO A 168 6.85 3.37 -9.44
CA PRO A 168 5.98 2.43 -8.74
C PRO A 168 5.13 1.56 -9.67
N ASN A 169 4.63 2.11 -10.78
CA ASN A 169 3.79 1.35 -11.71
C ASN A 169 4.61 0.29 -12.46
N LYS A 170 5.84 0.63 -12.86
CA LYS A 170 6.75 -0.34 -13.48
C LYS A 170 7.20 -1.41 -12.49
N ILE A 171 7.45 -1.03 -11.23
CA ILE A 171 7.75 -1.99 -10.15
C ILE A 171 6.58 -2.95 -9.94
N GLU A 172 5.34 -2.45 -9.94
CA GLU A 172 4.14 -3.27 -9.83
C GLU A 172 4.09 -4.31 -10.94
N GLN A 173 4.29 -3.90 -12.21
CA GLN A 173 4.33 -4.79 -13.36
C GLN A 173 5.41 -5.85 -13.23
N ASP A 174 6.63 -5.44 -12.89
CA ASP A 174 7.75 -6.33 -12.65
C ASP A 174 7.46 -7.39 -11.57
N LEU A 175 6.81 -6.98 -10.49
CA LEU A 175 6.45 -7.90 -9.40
C LEU A 175 5.30 -8.83 -9.79
N MET A 176 4.32 -8.34 -10.52
CA MET A 176 3.19 -9.15 -11.01
C MET A 176 3.66 -10.26 -11.96
N GLU A 177 4.72 -10.03 -12.73
CA GLU A 177 5.31 -11.02 -13.63
C GLU A 177 5.94 -12.22 -12.90
N ILE A 178 6.47 -12.00 -11.71
CA ILE A 178 7.23 -13.02 -10.96
C ILE A 178 6.52 -13.59 -9.73
N LEU A 179 5.52 -12.88 -9.20
CA LEU A 179 4.75 -13.28 -8.01
C LEU A 179 3.47 -14.02 -8.41
N PRO A 180 3.13 -15.15 -7.76
CA PRO A 180 1.81 -15.75 -7.92
C PRO A 180 0.71 -14.78 -7.46
N LYS A 181 -0.40 -14.66 -8.23
CA LYS A 181 -1.50 -13.72 -7.96
C LYS A 181 -2.03 -13.80 -6.51
N LYS A 182 -2.13 -15.01 -5.94
CA LYS A 182 -2.55 -15.24 -4.55
C LYS A 182 -1.67 -14.58 -3.49
N GLU A 183 -0.44 -14.18 -3.83
CA GLU A 183 0.50 -13.53 -2.92
C GLU A 183 0.47 -12.00 -3.05
N TRP A 184 -0.06 -11.42 -4.11
CA TRP A 184 0.02 -9.99 -4.42
C TRP A 184 -0.46 -9.11 -3.28
N PHE A 185 -1.63 -9.40 -2.73
CA PHE A 185 -2.21 -8.63 -1.64
C PHE A 185 -1.34 -8.65 -0.37
N ARG A 186 -0.95 -9.84 0.09
CA ARG A 186 -0.18 -9.99 1.33
C ARG A 186 1.29 -9.62 1.18
N PHE A 187 1.82 -9.63 -0.03
CA PHE A 187 3.21 -9.27 -0.28
C PHE A 187 3.52 -7.86 0.20
N THR A 188 2.68 -6.89 -0.12
CA THR A 188 2.84 -5.50 0.33
C THR A 188 2.96 -5.41 1.85
N TYR A 189 2.03 -6.01 2.59
CA TYR A 189 2.04 -5.95 4.05
C TYR A 189 3.26 -6.64 4.66
N ARG A 190 3.65 -7.79 4.15
CA ARG A 190 4.88 -8.48 4.58
C ARG A 190 6.13 -7.64 4.34
N MET A 191 6.22 -6.95 3.22
CA MET A 191 7.33 -6.05 2.90
C MET A 191 7.36 -4.83 3.83
N ILE A 192 6.20 -4.27 4.17
CA ILE A 192 6.08 -3.17 5.14
C ILE A 192 6.59 -3.62 6.52
N GLU A 193 6.07 -4.72 7.05
CA GLU A 193 6.47 -5.23 8.36
C GLU A 193 7.95 -5.60 8.40
N TYR A 194 8.45 -6.26 7.34
CA TYR A 194 9.85 -6.58 7.21
C TYR A 194 10.74 -5.33 7.21
N GLY A 195 10.36 -4.32 6.45
CA GLY A 195 11.07 -3.06 6.38
C GLY A 195 11.12 -2.30 7.71
N ARG A 196 10.04 -2.38 8.48
CA ARG A 196 9.96 -1.75 9.81
C ARG A 196 10.79 -2.51 10.86
N LYS A 197 10.73 -3.82 10.85
CA LYS A 197 11.34 -4.65 11.90
C LYS A 197 12.81 -5.00 11.63
N TYR A 198 13.14 -5.43 10.43
CA TYR A 198 14.44 -6.01 10.11
C TYR A 198 15.31 -5.16 9.18
N CYS A 199 14.74 -4.55 8.17
CA CYS A 199 15.49 -3.88 7.13
C CYS A 199 15.11 -2.39 7.02
N LYS A 200 15.58 -1.60 7.98
CA LYS A 200 15.27 -0.18 8.11
C LYS A 200 15.91 0.65 6.97
N ALA A 201 15.28 1.76 6.62
CA ALA A 201 15.79 2.72 5.64
C ALA A 201 16.80 3.71 6.28
N ALA A 202 17.61 3.25 7.24
CA ALA A 202 18.58 4.09 7.90
C ALA A 202 19.93 4.06 7.13
N PRO A 203 20.65 5.19 6.98
CA PRO A 203 21.89 5.25 6.21
C PRO A 203 22.99 4.27 6.68
N ARG A 204 23.04 4.00 7.99
CA ARG A 204 24.03 3.09 8.60
C ARG A 204 23.50 1.66 8.82
N HIS A 205 22.34 1.31 8.24
CA HIS A 205 21.78 -0.01 8.41
C HIS A 205 22.54 -1.05 7.55
N ASP A 206 23.10 -2.05 8.19
CA ASP A 206 23.76 -3.18 7.50
C ASP A 206 22.70 -4.14 6.92
N HIS A 207 22.38 -3.94 5.64
CA HIS A 207 21.41 -4.77 4.94
C HIS A 207 21.86 -6.23 4.79
N GLY A 208 23.17 -6.51 4.82
CA GLY A 208 23.73 -7.86 4.77
C GLY A 208 23.30 -8.74 5.95
N ARG A 209 23.03 -8.13 7.10
CA ARG A 209 22.55 -8.83 8.30
C ARG A 209 21.06 -9.16 8.29
N CYS A 210 20.29 -8.61 7.37
CA CYS A 210 18.85 -8.84 7.30
C CYS A 210 18.52 -10.27 6.88
N PRO A 211 17.49 -10.92 7.46
CA PRO A 211 17.17 -12.33 7.20
C PRO A 211 17.00 -12.70 5.73
N VAL A 212 16.24 -11.90 4.98
CA VAL A 212 16.01 -12.14 3.54
C VAL A 212 17.31 -12.00 2.75
N THR A 213 18.11 -10.96 3.03
CA THR A 213 19.40 -10.75 2.35
C THR A 213 20.33 -11.94 2.62
N LYS A 214 20.50 -12.37 3.89
CA LYS A 214 21.28 -13.56 4.23
C LYS A 214 20.79 -14.80 3.48
N ALA A 215 19.48 -15.00 3.38
CA ALA A 215 18.92 -16.16 2.67
C ALA A 215 19.20 -16.12 1.15
N LEU A 216 19.22 -14.95 0.54
CA LEU A 216 19.56 -14.75 -0.87
C LEU A 216 21.06 -14.96 -1.11
N THR A 217 21.94 -14.37 -0.28
CA THR A 217 23.39 -14.52 -0.36
C THR A 217 23.83 -15.99 -0.18
N LYS A 218 23.27 -16.68 0.82
CA LYS A 218 23.54 -18.13 1.03
C LYS A 218 23.24 -18.97 -0.22
N ARG A 219 22.29 -18.54 -1.07
CA ARG A 219 21.93 -19.22 -2.33
C ARG A 219 22.63 -18.65 -3.56
N LYS A 220 23.59 -17.75 -3.39
CA LYS A 220 24.31 -17.07 -4.48
C LYS A 220 23.35 -16.39 -5.50
N LEU A 221 22.29 -15.76 -4.97
CA LEU A 221 21.27 -15.07 -5.78
C LEU A 221 21.47 -13.53 -5.79
N ILE A 222 22.20 -13.01 -4.84
CA ILE A 222 22.71 -11.63 -4.75
C ILE A 222 24.12 -11.66 -4.23
#